data_b1cd4db1759be0da5de798888b222969
#
_entry.id   b1cd4db1759be0da5de798888b222969
#
_cell.length_a   1.000
_cell.length_b   1.000
_cell.length_c   1.000
_cell.angle_alpha   90.00
_cell.angle_beta   90.00
_cell.angle_gamma   90.00
#
_symmetry.space_group_name_H-M   'P 1'
#
loop_
_entity.id
_entity.type
_entity.pdbx_description
1 polymer ?
#
loop_
_entity_poly.entity_id
_entity_poly.type
_entity_poly.pdbx_seq_one_letter_code
_entity_poly.pdbx_strand_id
1 'polypeptide(L)'
;MNRKPSGAPGAVPLFGAALCAAAVCLALAACAAPKGAAGPGGPLPSEAPRYVESQKSMESLAPPPPSPSMSRAMAPSAKAAADQGSSGAAAGGQASADEYKGIVENEFKEAAKEPLSTFAADVDTASYANVRRFVAEGSLPPPDAVRIEELVNYFDYGWAEPKAVDGRPAPPLAATVEAAPAPWAPERRLLAIGLRTRSVAAENLPPANLVFLVDSSGSMSSPDKLPLVQRAFSLLADTLRPQDRVAIVAYAGSAGVVLPPTSGSEKTKILEALERLSAGGSTAGGEGIVLAYETALANFRKGGNNRVILATDGDFNVGPSSEKELLALVEDYRKKGVFLSLMGFGRGNLKDSRMEALADKGNGNYSYVDTLAEARRLLVEEMGATLLTVAKDVKLQVEFDPKAVRSWRLVGYENRLLAAEDFADDTKDAGEMGAGHRVTALYEIEPEPGASPRSLGVLRVRYKKPAEEQSALLEFPLLDEGRGADGASADWKLASAAAAYGLVLRDSKHKGRADFGLVLSLAKEAAKAAPSDRRLEFVGLVEKAAALKR
;
A
#
# COMPACT_ATOMS: atom_id res chain seq x y z
N MET A 1 20.44 -13.73 72.67
CA MET A 1 21.89 -13.50 72.81
C MET A 1 22.36 -12.77 71.56
N ASN A 2 22.51 -11.45 71.72
CA ASN A 2 23.73 -10.65 71.61
C ASN A 2 24.47 -10.78 70.29
N ARG A 3 24.79 -9.77 69.46
CA ARG A 3 24.90 -8.30 69.62
C ARG A 3 25.08 -7.70 68.21
N LYS A 4 24.51 -6.57 67.96
CA LYS A 4 25.05 -5.56 66.98
C LYS A 4 26.28 -4.89 67.67
N PRO A 5 27.20 -4.19 66.95
CA PRO A 5 26.96 -2.85 66.44
C PRO A 5 27.67 -2.52 65.09
N SER A 6 27.17 -1.62 64.31
CA SER A 6 27.34 -0.13 64.20
C SER A 6 28.63 0.31 63.51
N GLY A 7 28.44 1.14 62.45
CA GLY A 7 29.49 1.92 61.81
C GLY A 7 29.08 2.62 60.56
N ALA A 8 28.62 3.85 60.65
CA ALA A 8 28.65 4.88 59.57
C ALA A 8 29.64 5.98 60.10
N PRO A 9 29.93 7.04 59.32
CA PRO A 9 29.92 7.40 57.92
C PRO A 9 31.25 8.03 57.44
N GLY A 10 31.43 8.30 56.19
CA GLY A 10 32.53 9.10 55.63
C GLY A 10 32.11 9.66 54.26
N ALA A 11 31.69 10.85 54.25
CA ALA A 11 32.27 12.14 53.87
C ALA A 11 32.57 12.30 52.36
N VAL A 12 31.82 13.24 51.78
CA VAL A 12 31.97 13.89 50.43
C VAL A 12 33.25 14.76 50.44
N PRO A 13 33.86 15.02 49.28
CA PRO A 13 34.21 16.39 48.96
C PRO A 13 33.66 16.89 47.64
N LEU A 14 33.01 18.04 47.73
CA LEU A 14 32.82 19.06 46.72
C LEU A 14 34.15 19.76 46.39
N PHE A 15 34.46 19.95 45.14
CA PHE A 15 35.29 21.04 44.54
C PHE A 15 35.09 20.93 43.03
N GLY A 16 34.87 21.94 42.26
CA GLY A 16 34.90 23.38 42.39
C GLY A 16 34.61 23.93 40.98
N ALA A 17 33.80 24.94 40.94
CA ALA A 17 33.49 25.68 39.69
C ALA A 17 34.70 26.48 39.23
N ALA A 18 34.91 26.56 37.92
CA ALA A 18 35.71 27.62 37.29
C ALA A 18 34.99 28.14 36.05
N LEU A 19 34.45 29.35 36.21
CA LEU A 19 34.09 30.27 35.11
C LEU A 19 35.35 30.66 34.35
N CYS A 20 35.26 30.75 33.03
CA CYS A 20 36.05 31.70 32.22
C CYS A 20 35.14 32.24 31.10
N ALA A 21 34.76 33.50 31.30
CA ALA A 21 34.23 34.41 30.30
C ALA A 21 35.37 35.22 29.69
N ALA A 22 35.36 35.38 28.37
CA ALA A 22 36.01 36.47 27.59
C ALA A 22 35.78 36.13 26.12
N ALA A 23 35.52 36.99 25.20
CA ALA A 23 35.17 38.39 25.12
C ALA A 23 34.81 38.62 23.64
N VAL A 24 33.88 39.50 23.48
CA VAL A 24 33.39 40.10 22.23
C VAL A 24 34.53 40.78 21.44
N CYS A 25 34.57 40.65 20.11
CA CYS A 25 35.12 41.67 19.22
C CYS A 25 34.22 41.83 17.99
N LEU A 26 33.46 42.92 17.98
CA LEU A 26 32.89 43.57 16.81
C LEU A 26 34.03 44.11 15.93
N ALA A 27 33.90 43.93 14.64
CA ALA A 27 34.54 44.83 13.65
C ALA A 27 33.54 45.13 12.53
N LEU A 28 32.95 46.31 12.63
CA LEU A 28 32.30 47.05 11.56
C LEU A 28 33.38 47.61 10.62
N ALA A 29 33.23 47.38 9.34
CA ALA A 29 33.85 48.23 8.33
C ALA A 29 32.88 48.47 7.17
N ALA A 30 32.32 49.66 7.17
CA ALA A 30 31.67 50.28 6.03
C ALA A 30 32.72 51.04 5.19
N CYS A 31 32.52 51.01 3.86
CA CYS A 31 32.97 52.03 2.88
C CYS A 31 32.77 51.42 1.50
N ALA A 32 32.04 51.92 0.63
CA ALA A 32 31.77 53.18 -0.04
C ALA A 32 31.71 52.86 -1.54
N ALA A 33 30.64 53.28 -2.17
CA ALA A 33 30.45 53.23 -3.63
C ALA A 33 31.25 54.37 -4.32
N PRO A 34 31.58 54.25 -5.61
CA PRO A 34 31.62 55.42 -6.45
C PRO A 34 30.52 55.41 -7.53
N LYS A 35 29.98 56.62 -7.72
CA LYS A 35 29.12 57.03 -8.80
C LYS A 35 29.95 57.35 -10.07
N GLY A 36 29.28 57.16 -11.22
CA GLY A 36 29.59 57.83 -12.46
C GLY A 36 29.79 56.84 -13.61
N ALA A 37 29.10 56.88 -14.72
CA ALA A 37 28.76 57.88 -15.66
C ALA A 37 27.75 57.32 -16.68
N ALA A 38 26.90 58.16 -17.20
CA ALA A 38 25.88 57.90 -18.22
C ALA A 38 26.45 57.98 -19.64
N GLY A 39 25.77 57.28 -20.59
CA GLY A 39 25.79 57.54 -22.01
C GLY A 39 25.70 56.29 -22.88
N PRO A 40 25.19 56.40 -24.13
CA PRO A 40 23.76 56.35 -24.45
C PRO A 40 23.41 55.21 -25.42
N GLY A 41 22.15 54.82 -25.44
CA GLY A 41 21.39 54.48 -26.65
C GLY A 41 21.73 53.20 -27.41
N GLY A 42 20.83 52.21 -27.29
CA GLY A 42 20.69 51.15 -28.27
C GLY A 42 19.32 50.49 -28.11
N PRO A 43 18.63 50.12 -29.18
CA PRO A 43 17.20 49.93 -29.18
C PRO A 43 16.73 48.54 -28.69
N LEU A 44 15.52 48.49 -28.15
CA LEU A 44 14.72 47.30 -27.84
C LEU A 44 14.47 46.48 -29.11
N PRO A 45 14.49 45.17 -29.05
CA PRO A 45 13.74 44.34 -29.99
C PRO A 45 12.38 44.05 -29.37
N SER A 46 11.38 44.61 -30.01
CA SER A 46 10.00 44.09 -29.99
C SER A 46 9.97 42.84 -30.84
N GLU A 47 9.22 41.84 -30.41
CA GLU A 47 8.14 41.22 -31.17
C GLU A 47 7.77 39.87 -30.55
N ALA A 48 6.56 39.85 -29.96
CA ALA A 48 5.85 38.60 -29.68
C ALA A 48 5.39 38.00 -31.03
N PRO A 49 5.38 36.67 -31.18
CA PRO A 49 4.84 36.05 -32.37
C PRO A 49 3.33 36.22 -32.41
N ARG A 50 2.85 36.82 -33.48
CA ARG A 50 1.44 36.94 -33.84
C ARG A 50 0.92 35.57 -34.27
N TYR A 51 -0.18 35.15 -33.66
CA TYR A 51 -1.04 34.09 -34.19
C TYR A 51 -1.59 34.54 -35.52
N VAL A 52 -1.34 33.79 -36.58
CA VAL A 52 -2.00 33.92 -37.87
C VAL A 52 -3.24 33.06 -37.86
N GLU A 53 -4.38 33.68 -37.76
CA GLU A 53 -5.71 33.14 -38.01
C GLU A 53 -5.85 32.84 -39.48
N SER A 54 -5.78 31.56 -39.91
CA SER A 54 -6.17 31.16 -41.24
C SER A 54 -7.64 30.75 -41.22
N GLN A 55 -8.50 31.70 -41.57
CA GLN A 55 -9.86 31.42 -42.03
C GLN A 55 -9.78 30.64 -43.32
N LYS A 56 -10.12 29.34 -43.31
CA LYS A 56 -10.53 28.62 -44.49
C LYS A 56 -12.03 28.46 -44.45
N SER A 57 -12.63 29.04 -45.51
CA SER A 57 -14.02 29.01 -45.88
C SER A 57 -14.67 27.64 -45.73
N MET A 58 -15.81 27.61 -45.03
CA MET A 58 -16.78 26.52 -45.04
C MET A 58 -17.41 26.41 -46.41
N GLU A 59 -17.07 25.37 -47.15
CA GLU A 59 -17.81 24.93 -48.29
C GLU A 59 -18.79 23.83 -47.87
N SER A 60 -20.05 24.13 -48.07
CA SER A 60 -21.21 23.29 -47.78
C SER A 60 -21.12 21.96 -48.55
N LEU A 61 -20.98 20.85 -47.84
CA LEU A 61 -21.19 19.51 -48.35
C LEU A 61 -22.50 18.94 -47.77
N ALA A 62 -23.40 18.61 -48.69
CA ALA A 62 -24.70 18.00 -48.42
C ALA A 62 -24.54 16.60 -47.78
N PRO A 63 -25.49 16.16 -46.93
CA PRO A 63 -25.43 14.84 -46.31
C PRO A 63 -25.59 13.70 -47.32
N PRO A 64 -24.90 12.56 -47.13
CA PRO A 64 -25.04 11.39 -47.96
C PRO A 64 -26.43 10.72 -47.79
N PRO A 65 -26.94 10.05 -48.85
CA PRO A 65 -28.26 9.40 -48.83
C PRO A 65 -28.26 8.15 -47.93
N PRO A 66 -29.41 7.76 -47.36
CA PRO A 66 -29.52 6.59 -46.51
C PRO A 66 -29.35 5.29 -47.26
N SER A 67 -28.59 4.36 -46.69
CA SER A 67 -28.40 3.00 -47.21
C SER A 67 -29.68 2.16 -47.08
N PRO A 68 -29.95 1.25 -48.04
CA PRO A 68 -31.19 0.48 -48.05
C PRO A 68 -31.21 -0.61 -46.98
N SER A 69 -32.32 -0.68 -46.25
CA SER A 69 -32.67 -1.72 -45.30
C SER A 69 -32.92 -3.05 -46.03
N MET A 70 -32.09 -4.05 -45.76
CA MET A 70 -32.40 -5.44 -46.10
C MET A 70 -33.32 -6.05 -45.05
N SER A 71 -34.60 -6.13 -45.35
CA SER A 71 -35.55 -7.00 -44.67
C SER A 71 -35.24 -8.46 -45.02
N ARG A 72 -34.87 -9.25 -44.01
CA ARG A 72 -34.76 -10.71 -44.15
C ARG A 72 -35.94 -11.37 -43.45
N ALA A 73 -36.74 -12.06 -44.26
CA ALA A 73 -37.94 -12.79 -43.91
C ALA A 73 -37.73 -13.82 -42.81
N MET A 74 -38.67 -13.87 -41.89
CA MET A 74 -38.88 -14.96 -40.92
C MET A 74 -39.42 -16.20 -41.67
N ALA A 75 -38.84 -17.36 -41.37
CA ALA A 75 -39.50 -18.65 -41.58
C ALA A 75 -39.75 -19.32 -40.22
N PRO A 76 -40.87 -19.97 -39.98
CA PRO A 76 -41.24 -20.50 -38.69
C PRO A 76 -40.72 -21.93 -38.48
N SER A 77 -40.23 -22.27 -37.32
CA SER A 77 -40.02 -23.67 -36.91
C SER A 77 -40.65 -24.00 -35.58
N ALA A 78 -41.20 -25.16 -35.58
CA ALA A 78 -42.22 -25.80 -34.79
C ALA A 78 -41.95 -25.96 -33.25
N LYS A 79 -43.09 -26.06 -32.58
CA LYS A 79 -43.40 -26.50 -31.24
C LYS A 79 -42.57 -27.66 -30.69
N ALA A 80 -42.16 -27.54 -29.42
CA ALA A 80 -42.13 -28.67 -28.48
C ALA A 80 -42.61 -28.20 -27.10
N ALA A 81 -43.24 -29.11 -26.41
CA ALA A 81 -44.24 -28.95 -25.37
C ALA A 81 -43.72 -28.47 -24.00
N ALA A 82 -44.67 -27.94 -23.24
CA ALA A 82 -44.62 -27.52 -21.86
C ALA A 82 -44.25 -28.65 -20.88
N ASP A 83 -43.43 -28.29 -19.88
CA ASP A 83 -43.53 -28.88 -18.55
C ASP A 83 -43.55 -27.75 -17.54
N GLN A 84 -44.62 -27.74 -16.70
CA GLN A 84 -44.84 -26.78 -15.63
C GLN A 84 -44.17 -27.32 -14.36
N GLY A 85 -43.08 -26.66 -13.93
CA GLY A 85 -42.45 -26.89 -12.64
C GLY A 85 -42.43 -25.57 -11.84
N SER A 86 -43.06 -25.59 -10.69
CA SER A 86 -43.32 -24.54 -9.73
C SER A 86 -42.18 -23.55 -9.48
N SER A 87 -42.50 -22.26 -9.61
CA SER A 87 -41.70 -21.12 -9.24
C SER A 87 -41.54 -20.99 -7.72
N GLY A 88 -40.38 -21.36 -7.20
CA GLY A 88 -39.86 -20.81 -5.95
C GLY A 88 -39.15 -19.53 -6.27
N ALA A 89 -39.64 -18.36 -5.83
CA ALA A 89 -38.96 -17.09 -5.93
C ALA A 89 -37.73 -17.11 -5.01
N ALA A 90 -36.57 -17.47 -5.56
CA ALA A 90 -35.27 -17.17 -4.96
C ALA A 90 -35.01 -15.70 -5.25
N ALA A 91 -34.80 -14.90 -4.21
CA ALA A 91 -34.29 -13.53 -4.31
C ALA A 91 -33.00 -13.55 -5.13
N GLY A 92 -33.07 -12.99 -6.35
CA GLY A 92 -31.94 -12.89 -7.25
C GLY A 92 -30.90 -11.91 -6.69
N GLY A 93 -29.91 -12.43 -5.98
CA GLY A 93 -28.65 -11.71 -5.80
C GLY A 93 -28.02 -11.54 -7.19
N GLN A 94 -27.77 -10.30 -7.61
CA GLN A 94 -26.95 -10.03 -8.80
C GLN A 94 -25.61 -10.73 -8.57
N ALA A 95 -25.24 -11.61 -9.50
CA ALA A 95 -23.92 -12.24 -9.48
C ALA A 95 -22.87 -11.12 -9.52
N SER A 96 -22.00 -11.08 -8.52
CA SER A 96 -20.90 -10.13 -8.50
C SER A 96 -19.99 -10.38 -9.70
N ALA A 97 -19.62 -9.33 -10.44
CA ALA A 97 -18.65 -9.37 -11.53
C ALA A 97 -17.21 -9.11 -11.03
N ASP A 98 -17.00 -9.18 -9.72
CA ASP A 98 -15.66 -9.08 -9.13
C ASP A 98 -14.78 -10.23 -9.63
N GLU A 99 -13.55 -9.89 -10.04
CA GLU A 99 -12.58 -10.84 -10.59
C GLU A 99 -11.35 -10.92 -9.69
N TYR A 100 -11.00 -12.15 -9.32
CA TYR A 100 -9.78 -12.47 -8.55
C TYR A 100 -8.94 -13.48 -9.31
N LYS A 101 -7.62 -13.30 -9.26
CA LYS A 101 -6.68 -14.25 -9.86
C LYS A 101 -6.54 -15.48 -8.96
N GLY A 102 -6.64 -16.67 -9.54
CA GLY A 102 -6.43 -17.93 -8.82
C GLY A 102 -5.08 -17.96 -8.09
N ILE A 103 -5.11 -18.40 -6.84
CA ILE A 103 -3.93 -18.46 -5.96
C ILE A 103 -3.41 -19.90 -5.91
N VAL A 104 -2.10 -20.06 -6.17
CA VAL A 104 -1.38 -21.34 -5.98
C VAL A 104 -0.54 -21.20 -4.74
N GLU A 105 -0.90 -21.94 -3.67
CA GLU A 105 -0.22 -21.85 -2.39
C GLU A 105 1.24 -22.34 -2.45
N ASN A 106 2.11 -21.69 -1.69
CA ASN A 106 3.50 -22.12 -1.51
C ASN A 106 3.56 -23.50 -0.85
N GLU A 107 4.42 -24.37 -1.40
CA GLU A 107 4.71 -25.68 -0.84
C GLU A 107 5.86 -25.63 0.16
N PHE A 108 5.99 -26.69 0.98
CA PHE A 108 7.18 -26.89 1.78
C PHE A 108 8.39 -27.22 0.89
N LYS A 109 9.52 -26.58 1.18
CA LYS A 109 10.80 -26.78 0.53
C LYS A 109 11.81 -27.36 1.51
N GLU A 110 12.56 -28.39 1.08
CA GLU A 110 13.65 -28.97 1.89
C GLU A 110 14.83 -28.00 1.94
N ALA A 111 15.23 -27.54 3.14
CA ALA A 111 16.31 -26.55 3.29
C ALA A 111 17.66 -27.05 2.76
N ALA A 112 17.91 -28.38 2.79
CA ALA A 112 19.13 -28.98 2.23
C ALA A 112 19.23 -28.85 0.69
N LYS A 113 18.10 -28.71 -0.01
CA LYS A 113 18.06 -28.57 -1.48
C LYS A 113 17.79 -27.13 -1.90
N GLU A 114 16.89 -26.45 -1.20
CA GLU A 114 16.45 -25.09 -1.47
C GLU A 114 16.50 -24.27 -0.18
N PRO A 115 17.69 -23.79 0.24
CA PRO A 115 17.82 -23.02 1.49
C PRO A 115 17.32 -21.57 1.36
N LEU A 116 17.12 -21.06 0.14
CA LEU A 116 16.83 -19.66 -0.14
C LEU A 116 15.35 -19.41 -0.42
N SER A 117 14.80 -18.41 0.24
CA SER A 117 13.48 -17.83 -0.04
C SER A 117 13.63 -16.35 -0.37
N THR A 118 13.29 -15.95 -1.59
CA THR A 118 13.45 -14.57 -2.05
C THR A 118 12.10 -13.99 -2.45
N PHE A 119 11.78 -12.77 -2.00
CA PHE A 119 10.54 -12.08 -2.32
C PHE A 119 10.67 -10.56 -2.19
N ALA A 120 9.75 -9.81 -2.81
CA ALA A 120 9.69 -8.36 -2.71
C ALA A 120 8.98 -7.91 -1.42
N ALA A 121 9.41 -6.78 -0.85
CA ALA A 121 8.79 -6.19 0.35
C ALA A 121 7.49 -5.43 0.05
N ASP A 122 6.95 -5.55 -1.15
CA ASP A 122 5.71 -4.90 -1.55
C ASP A 122 4.51 -5.70 -1.06
N VAL A 123 3.64 -5.05 -0.28
CA VAL A 123 2.42 -5.67 0.24
C VAL A 123 1.29 -4.67 0.25
N ASP A 124 0.25 -4.99 -0.48
CA ASP A 124 -1.03 -4.29 -0.43
C ASP A 124 -1.87 -4.73 0.79
N THR A 125 -3.01 -4.08 0.99
CA THR A 125 -3.94 -4.43 2.09
C THR A 125 -5.40 -4.55 1.62
N ALA A 126 -5.63 -4.57 0.32
CA ALA A 126 -6.96 -4.60 -0.26
C ALA A 126 -7.77 -5.84 0.12
N SER A 127 -7.10 -7.01 0.23
CA SER A 127 -7.75 -8.27 0.56
C SER A 127 -8.43 -8.25 1.93
N TYR A 128 -7.85 -7.60 2.95
CA TYR A 128 -8.49 -7.49 4.28
C TYR A 128 -9.81 -6.73 4.20
N ALA A 129 -9.83 -5.56 3.56
CA ALA A 129 -11.05 -4.76 3.40
C ALA A 129 -12.10 -5.49 2.56
N ASN A 130 -11.68 -6.25 1.52
CA ASN A 130 -12.56 -7.12 0.75
C ASN A 130 -13.17 -8.23 1.61
N VAL A 131 -12.37 -8.96 2.39
CA VAL A 131 -12.86 -9.99 3.31
C VAL A 131 -13.87 -9.40 4.29
N ARG A 132 -13.57 -8.23 4.86
CA ARG A 132 -14.47 -7.52 5.78
C ARG A 132 -15.79 -7.18 5.11
N ARG A 133 -15.77 -6.71 3.88
CA ARG A 133 -16.97 -6.43 3.08
C ARG A 133 -17.82 -7.67 2.91
N PHE A 134 -17.27 -8.79 2.42
CA PHE A 134 -18.02 -10.03 2.23
C PHE A 134 -18.70 -10.50 3.52
N VAL A 135 -17.96 -10.50 4.63
CA VAL A 135 -18.50 -10.91 5.93
C VAL A 135 -19.57 -9.94 6.44
N ALA A 136 -19.42 -8.63 6.22
CA ALA A 136 -20.43 -7.64 6.57
C ALA A 136 -21.74 -7.83 5.76
N GLU A 137 -21.63 -8.33 4.53
CA GLU A 137 -22.75 -8.65 3.64
C GLU A 137 -23.39 -10.02 3.92
N GLY A 138 -22.89 -10.76 4.90
CA GLY A 138 -23.43 -12.06 5.29
C GLY A 138 -22.95 -13.22 4.41
N SER A 139 -21.81 -13.10 3.74
CA SER A 139 -21.19 -14.17 2.96
C SER A 139 -19.71 -14.33 3.30
N LEU A 140 -19.15 -15.51 3.07
CA LEU A 140 -17.70 -15.70 3.11
C LEU A 140 -17.09 -15.30 1.76
N PRO A 141 -15.86 -14.75 1.74
CA PRO A 141 -15.18 -14.42 0.49
C PRO A 141 -14.85 -15.67 -0.31
N PRO A 142 -14.76 -15.60 -1.65
CA PRO A 142 -14.19 -16.67 -2.44
C PRO A 142 -12.70 -16.86 -2.05
N PRO A 143 -12.16 -18.10 -2.08
CA PRO A 143 -10.78 -18.39 -1.67
C PRO A 143 -9.73 -17.50 -2.36
N ASP A 144 -9.91 -17.20 -3.64
CA ASP A 144 -8.99 -16.39 -4.44
C ASP A 144 -9.01 -14.89 -4.09
N ALA A 145 -10.00 -14.41 -3.32
CA ALA A 145 -10.02 -13.04 -2.78
C ALA A 145 -9.20 -12.90 -1.49
N VAL A 146 -8.68 -14.01 -0.94
CA VAL A 146 -8.01 -14.03 0.37
C VAL A 146 -6.50 -14.13 0.18
N ARG A 147 -5.80 -13.02 0.17
CA ARG A 147 -4.32 -12.98 0.18
C ARG A 147 -3.84 -12.88 1.62
N ILE A 148 -3.19 -13.96 2.09
CA ILE A 148 -2.83 -14.11 3.52
C ILE A 148 -1.84 -13.03 3.96
N GLU A 149 -0.85 -12.73 3.14
CA GLU A 149 0.12 -11.66 3.37
C GLU A 149 -0.57 -10.30 3.59
N GLU A 150 -1.64 -9.99 2.87
CA GLU A 150 -2.39 -8.75 3.02
C GLU A 150 -3.23 -8.72 4.29
N LEU A 151 -3.77 -9.88 4.72
CA LEU A 151 -4.45 -9.99 6.00
C LEU A 151 -3.47 -9.77 7.16
N VAL A 152 -2.26 -10.35 7.06
CA VAL A 152 -1.20 -10.18 8.06
C VAL A 152 -0.74 -8.73 8.09
N ASN A 153 -0.48 -8.11 6.95
CA ASN A 153 0.09 -6.76 6.87
C ASN A 153 -0.93 -5.62 7.07
N TYR A 154 -2.19 -5.93 7.27
CA TYR A 154 -3.22 -4.93 7.59
C TYR A 154 -3.02 -4.28 8.98
N PHE A 155 -2.37 -4.98 9.91
CA PHE A 155 -2.27 -4.56 11.31
C PHE A 155 -1.00 -3.75 11.60
N ASP A 156 -1.13 -2.85 12.57
CA ASP A 156 0.00 -2.14 13.15
C ASP A 156 0.64 -2.99 14.25
N TYR A 157 1.81 -3.55 13.95
CA TYR A 157 2.63 -4.28 14.89
C TYR A 157 3.66 -3.36 15.55
N GLY A 158 3.98 -3.62 16.80
CA GLY A 158 4.99 -2.92 17.55
C GLY A 158 6.44 -3.28 17.18
N TRP A 159 6.70 -3.61 15.90
CA TRP A 159 8.05 -3.92 15.42
C TRP A 159 9.02 -2.79 15.74
N ALA A 160 10.24 -3.14 16.15
CA ALA A 160 11.24 -2.18 16.56
C ALA A 160 11.64 -1.22 15.43
N GLU A 161 11.69 0.08 15.74
CA GLU A 161 12.28 1.07 14.83
C GLU A 161 13.80 0.94 14.74
N PRO A 162 14.39 1.32 13.59
CA PRO A 162 15.85 1.40 13.48
C PRO A 162 16.43 2.39 14.47
N LYS A 163 17.51 1.99 15.14
CA LYS A 163 18.20 2.80 16.14
C LYS A 163 19.65 3.04 15.72
N ALA A 164 20.20 4.19 16.10
CA ALA A 164 21.63 4.44 15.99
C ALA A 164 22.39 3.47 16.91
N VAL A 165 23.48 2.90 16.40
CA VAL A 165 24.34 1.97 17.13
C VAL A 165 25.79 2.44 17.03
N ASP A 166 26.49 2.48 18.16
CA ASP A 166 27.93 2.82 18.23
C ASP A 166 28.30 4.14 17.52
N GLY A 167 27.45 5.17 17.67
CA GLY A 167 27.68 6.48 17.05
C GLY A 167 27.43 6.52 15.52
N ARG A 168 27.02 5.41 14.90
CA ARG A 168 26.60 5.36 13.49
C ARG A 168 25.12 5.75 13.37
N PRO A 169 24.76 6.50 12.31
CA PRO A 169 23.35 6.81 12.05
C PRO A 169 22.50 5.55 11.99
N ALA A 170 21.23 5.64 12.42
CA ALA A 170 20.31 4.55 12.29
C ALA A 170 20.19 4.10 10.81
N PRO A 171 20.17 2.78 10.54
CA PRO A 171 19.89 2.27 9.21
C PRO A 171 18.47 2.68 8.78
N PRO A 172 18.13 2.63 7.48
CA PRO A 172 16.80 3.02 7.02
C PRO A 172 15.69 2.10 7.53
N LEU A 173 16.02 0.85 7.84
CA LEU A 173 15.08 -0.15 8.35
C LEU A 173 15.72 -1.05 9.41
N ALA A 174 14.88 -1.68 10.22
CA ALA A 174 15.25 -2.71 11.19
C ALA A 174 14.38 -3.95 11.00
N ALA A 175 14.88 -5.10 11.46
CA ALA A 175 14.12 -6.34 11.54
C ALA A 175 13.88 -6.75 13.00
N THR A 176 12.69 -7.27 13.26
CA THR A 176 12.32 -7.98 14.50
C THR A 176 12.00 -9.42 14.11
N VAL A 177 12.55 -10.38 14.85
CA VAL A 177 12.36 -11.80 14.59
C VAL A 177 11.79 -12.46 15.84
N GLU A 178 10.74 -13.25 15.67
CA GLU A 178 10.15 -14.04 16.77
C GLU A 178 9.68 -15.40 16.26
N ALA A 179 10.05 -16.49 16.97
CA ALA A 179 9.64 -17.84 16.65
C ALA A 179 8.95 -18.50 17.85
N ALA A 180 7.81 -19.16 17.58
CA ALA A 180 7.10 -19.97 18.56
C ALA A 180 6.40 -21.16 17.85
N PRO A 181 5.85 -22.15 18.58
CA PRO A 181 5.11 -23.27 17.95
C PRO A 181 3.97 -22.76 17.07
N ALA A 182 3.86 -23.26 15.83
CA ALA A 182 2.78 -22.88 14.92
C ALA A 182 1.42 -23.28 15.53
N PRO A 183 0.46 -22.36 15.70
CA PRO A 183 -0.78 -22.68 16.41
C PRO A 183 -1.61 -23.78 15.76
N TRP A 184 -1.54 -23.90 14.43
CA TRP A 184 -2.26 -24.90 13.65
C TRP A 184 -1.50 -26.20 13.38
N ALA A 185 -0.18 -26.22 13.70
CA ALA A 185 0.71 -27.37 13.56
C ALA A 185 1.82 -27.30 14.61
N PRO A 186 1.54 -27.66 15.89
CA PRO A 186 2.46 -27.42 17.02
C PRO A 186 3.80 -28.14 16.96
N GLU A 187 3.90 -29.15 16.14
CA GLU A 187 5.15 -29.85 15.79
C GLU A 187 6.10 -29.00 14.95
N ARG A 188 5.58 -27.90 14.36
CA ARG A 188 6.31 -26.92 13.58
C ARG A 188 6.53 -25.64 14.37
N ARG A 189 7.46 -24.82 13.87
CA ARG A 189 7.68 -23.45 14.37
C ARG A 189 7.08 -22.47 13.37
N LEU A 190 6.46 -21.41 13.87
CA LEU A 190 6.06 -20.24 13.09
C LEU A 190 7.05 -19.11 13.39
N LEU A 191 7.84 -18.77 12.39
CA LEU A 191 8.78 -17.66 12.42
C LEU A 191 8.10 -16.41 11.85
N ALA A 192 7.98 -15.36 12.67
CA ALA A 192 7.55 -14.03 12.25
C ALA A 192 8.79 -13.13 12.04
N ILE A 193 8.86 -12.51 10.88
CA ILE A 193 9.87 -11.52 10.49
C ILE A 193 9.14 -10.20 10.26
N GLY A 194 9.33 -9.22 11.14
CA GLY A 194 8.79 -7.88 11.02
C GLY A 194 9.87 -6.90 10.59
N LEU A 195 9.70 -6.25 9.44
CA LEU A 195 10.51 -5.12 9.02
C LEU A 195 9.81 -3.81 9.36
N ARG A 196 10.58 -2.80 9.75
CA ARG A 196 10.08 -1.45 9.95
C ARG A 196 11.09 -0.42 9.47
N THR A 197 10.63 0.56 8.69
CA THR A 197 11.44 1.73 8.34
C THR A 197 11.37 2.80 9.42
N ARG A 198 12.32 3.72 9.40
CA ARG A 198 12.30 4.89 10.29
C ARG A 198 11.05 5.73 10.05
N SER A 199 10.43 6.19 11.14
CA SER A 199 9.36 7.17 11.08
C SER A 199 9.91 8.57 10.80
N VAL A 200 9.12 9.40 10.12
CA VAL A 200 9.43 10.81 9.85
C VAL A 200 8.22 11.64 10.27
N ALA A 201 8.46 12.64 11.09
CA ALA A 201 7.39 13.53 11.53
C ALA A 201 6.77 14.28 10.35
N ALA A 202 5.45 14.52 10.40
CA ALA A 202 4.68 15.07 9.27
C ALA A 202 5.22 16.41 8.75
N GLU A 203 5.73 17.27 9.65
CA GLU A 203 6.36 18.53 9.31
C GLU A 203 7.63 18.40 8.48
N ASN A 204 8.33 17.27 8.60
CA ASN A 204 9.58 16.97 7.90
C ASN A 204 9.38 16.19 6.60
N LEU A 205 8.13 15.85 6.27
CA LEU A 205 7.83 15.23 4.97
C LEU A 205 8.08 16.22 3.83
N PRO A 206 8.58 15.77 2.67
CA PRO A 206 8.74 16.61 1.50
C PRO A 206 7.38 17.18 1.04
N PRO A 207 7.36 18.31 0.30
CA PRO A 207 6.14 18.82 -0.27
C PRO A 207 5.49 17.81 -1.21
N ALA A 208 4.17 17.67 -1.11
CA ALA A 208 3.40 16.79 -1.99
C ALA A 208 2.76 17.57 -3.16
N ASN A 209 2.75 16.93 -4.33
CA ASN A 209 2.01 17.32 -5.52
C ASN A 209 1.07 16.15 -5.87
N LEU A 210 -0.17 16.22 -5.44
CA LEU A 210 -1.16 15.16 -5.55
C LEU A 210 -2.16 15.50 -6.66
N VAL A 211 -2.49 14.52 -7.49
CA VAL A 211 -3.58 14.63 -8.44
C VAL A 211 -4.60 13.54 -8.09
N PHE A 212 -5.79 13.95 -7.65
CA PHE A 212 -6.91 13.05 -7.46
C PHE A 212 -7.54 12.78 -8.82
N LEU A 213 -7.41 11.56 -9.30
CA LEU A 213 -8.10 11.10 -10.51
C LEU A 213 -9.34 10.33 -10.08
N VAL A 214 -10.50 10.92 -10.31
CA VAL A 214 -11.78 10.41 -9.79
C VAL A 214 -12.64 9.88 -10.91
N ASP A 215 -13.01 8.61 -10.81
CA ASP A 215 -14.09 8.04 -11.59
C ASP A 215 -15.41 8.70 -11.20
N SER A 216 -16.05 9.37 -12.17
CA SER A 216 -17.36 9.97 -12.01
C SER A 216 -18.39 9.40 -12.97
N SER A 217 -18.14 8.19 -13.52
CA SER A 217 -19.07 7.46 -14.37
C SER A 217 -20.38 7.11 -13.66
N GLY A 218 -21.40 6.73 -14.42
CA GLY A 218 -22.74 6.43 -13.88
C GLY A 218 -22.73 5.28 -12.85
N SER A 219 -21.79 4.33 -12.96
CA SER A 219 -21.62 3.22 -12.02
C SER A 219 -21.20 3.69 -10.61
N MET A 220 -20.60 4.89 -10.50
CA MET A 220 -20.12 5.47 -9.25
C MET A 220 -21.21 6.13 -8.37
N SER A 221 -22.49 6.02 -8.75
CA SER A 221 -23.59 6.73 -8.07
C SER A 221 -23.94 6.21 -6.67
N SER A 222 -23.59 4.95 -6.34
CA SER A 222 -23.99 4.35 -5.04
C SER A 222 -23.24 4.98 -3.85
N PRO A 223 -23.81 4.93 -2.62
CA PRO A 223 -23.25 5.56 -1.42
C PRO A 223 -21.84 5.07 -1.03
N ASP A 224 -21.51 3.84 -1.39
CA ASP A 224 -20.22 3.17 -1.16
C ASP A 224 -19.16 3.47 -2.26
N LYS A 225 -19.49 4.33 -3.23
CA LYS A 225 -18.63 4.73 -4.34
C LYS A 225 -18.32 6.24 -4.30
N LEU A 226 -18.75 7.04 -5.28
CA LEU A 226 -18.40 8.47 -5.33
C LEU A 226 -18.70 9.25 -4.04
N PRO A 227 -19.84 9.06 -3.34
CA PRO A 227 -20.05 9.72 -2.05
C PRO A 227 -19.03 9.33 -0.98
N LEU A 228 -18.52 8.09 -0.99
CA LEU A 228 -17.45 7.66 -0.09
C LEU A 228 -16.10 8.23 -0.53
N VAL A 229 -15.79 8.29 -1.84
CA VAL A 229 -14.60 8.97 -2.40
C VAL A 229 -14.54 10.43 -1.97
N GLN A 230 -15.64 11.18 -2.10
CA GLN A 230 -15.71 12.57 -1.68
C GLN A 230 -15.34 12.76 -0.21
N ARG A 231 -15.93 11.94 0.68
CA ARG A 231 -15.61 11.96 2.12
C ARG A 231 -14.18 11.52 2.41
N ALA A 232 -13.68 10.50 1.72
CA ALA A 232 -12.32 10.01 1.86
C ALA A 232 -11.28 11.08 1.49
N PHE A 233 -11.46 11.73 0.34
CA PHE A 233 -10.55 12.79 -0.11
C PHE A 233 -10.68 14.07 0.71
N SER A 234 -11.85 14.33 1.32
CA SER A 234 -11.99 15.41 2.29
C SER A 234 -11.13 15.18 3.53
N LEU A 235 -11.06 13.94 4.06
CA LEU A 235 -10.14 13.61 5.16
C LEU A 235 -8.68 13.87 4.78
N LEU A 236 -8.27 13.52 3.57
CA LEU A 236 -6.91 13.79 3.08
C LEU A 236 -6.69 15.31 2.93
N ALA A 237 -7.65 16.03 2.35
CA ALA A 237 -7.55 17.47 2.16
C ALA A 237 -7.31 18.21 3.49
N ASP A 238 -7.93 17.77 4.58
CA ASP A 238 -7.74 18.35 5.92
C ASP A 238 -6.30 18.22 6.44
N THR A 239 -5.56 17.21 6.01
CA THR A 239 -4.17 16.97 6.44
C THR A 239 -3.12 17.71 5.61
N LEU A 240 -3.49 18.24 4.44
CA LEU A 240 -2.57 18.94 3.55
C LEU A 240 -1.97 20.19 4.21
N ARG A 241 -0.68 20.39 3.99
CA ARG A 241 0.07 21.55 4.49
C ARG A 241 0.10 22.67 3.44
N PRO A 242 0.42 23.92 3.81
CA PRO A 242 0.49 25.04 2.84
C PRO A 242 1.44 24.80 1.67
N GLN A 243 2.51 24.02 1.87
CA GLN A 243 3.47 23.67 0.83
C GLN A 243 2.99 22.54 -0.09
N ASP A 244 1.97 21.77 0.30
CA ASP A 244 1.40 20.71 -0.53
C ASP A 244 0.47 21.31 -1.58
N ARG A 245 0.29 20.63 -2.69
CA ARG A 245 -0.66 20.98 -3.75
C ARG A 245 -1.54 19.80 -4.10
N VAL A 246 -2.78 20.09 -4.41
CA VAL A 246 -3.71 19.10 -4.94
C VAL A 246 -4.41 19.64 -6.19
N ALA A 247 -4.56 18.77 -7.19
CA ALA A 247 -5.45 18.97 -8.34
C ALA A 247 -6.50 17.86 -8.34
N ILE A 248 -7.65 18.11 -8.94
CA ILE A 248 -8.71 17.09 -9.12
C ILE A 248 -9.00 16.98 -10.60
N VAL A 249 -8.84 15.79 -11.14
CA VAL A 249 -9.24 15.38 -12.48
C VAL A 249 -10.38 14.39 -12.34
N ALA A 250 -11.48 14.61 -13.01
CA ALA A 250 -12.57 13.66 -13.09
C ALA A 250 -12.70 13.11 -14.50
N TYR A 251 -13.11 11.85 -14.61
CA TYR A 251 -13.42 11.25 -15.91
C TYR A 251 -14.76 10.49 -15.83
N ALA A 252 -15.50 10.62 -16.93
CA ALA A 252 -16.73 9.89 -17.22
C ALA A 252 -16.80 9.67 -18.73
N GLY A 253 -17.76 10.27 -19.45
CA GLY A 253 -17.80 10.29 -20.93
C GLY A 253 -16.66 11.07 -21.59
N SER A 254 -15.99 11.94 -20.83
CA SER A 254 -14.75 12.68 -21.17
C SER A 254 -13.97 12.95 -19.88
N ALA A 255 -12.71 13.38 -20.01
CA ALA A 255 -11.88 13.77 -18.89
C ALA A 255 -11.78 15.30 -18.77
N GLY A 256 -11.67 15.80 -17.55
CA GLY A 256 -11.53 17.25 -17.29
C GLY A 256 -10.91 17.59 -15.94
N VAL A 257 -10.22 18.73 -15.87
CA VAL A 257 -9.68 19.28 -14.63
C VAL A 257 -10.81 20.01 -13.88
N VAL A 258 -11.25 19.44 -12.77
CA VAL A 258 -12.30 19.99 -11.88
C VAL A 258 -11.70 21.04 -10.92
N LEU A 259 -10.48 20.78 -10.45
CA LEU A 259 -9.70 21.71 -9.63
C LEU A 259 -8.28 21.79 -10.18
N PRO A 260 -7.82 22.96 -10.64
CA PRO A 260 -6.41 23.15 -11.00
C PRO A 260 -5.52 23.02 -9.76
N PRO A 261 -4.19 22.85 -9.92
CA PRO A 261 -3.25 22.70 -8.82
C PRO A 261 -3.40 23.82 -7.78
N THR A 262 -3.92 23.48 -6.62
CA THR A 262 -4.33 24.38 -5.54
C THR A 262 -3.52 24.08 -4.29
N SER A 263 -3.11 25.13 -3.55
CA SER A 263 -2.38 24.97 -2.29
C SER A 263 -3.22 24.24 -1.24
N GLY A 264 -2.56 23.40 -0.43
CA GLY A 264 -3.20 22.73 0.70
C GLY A 264 -3.76 23.70 1.78
N SER A 265 -3.38 24.99 1.73
CA SER A 265 -3.99 26.01 2.59
C SER A 265 -5.38 26.45 2.13
N GLU A 266 -5.75 26.22 0.87
CA GLU A 266 -7.05 26.61 0.29
C GLU A 266 -8.12 25.52 0.51
N LYS A 267 -8.28 25.06 1.77
CA LYS A 267 -9.15 23.94 2.14
C LYS A 267 -10.56 24.05 1.58
N THR A 268 -11.20 25.20 1.77
CA THR A 268 -12.57 25.45 1.32
C THR A 268 -12.72 25.21 -0.17
N LYS A 269 -11.78 25.73 -0.98
CA LYS A 269 -11.81 25.57 -2.43
C LYS A 269 -11.65 24.11 -2.88
N ILE A 270 -10.80 23.34 -2.15
CA ILE A 270 -10.59 21.91 -2.40
C ILE A 270 -11.87 21.14 -2.07
N LEU A 271 -12.46 21.38 -0.89
CA LEU A 271 -13.68 20.71 -0.44
C LEU A 271 -14.87 21.01 -1.35
N GLU A 272 -15.08 22.27 -1.74
CA GLU A 272 -16.13 22.67 -2.70
C GLU A 272 -15.96 21.98 -4.06
N ALA A 273 -14.72 21.77 -4.51
CA ALA A 273 -14.45 21.06 -5.76
C ALA A 273 -14.79 19.56 -5.66
N LEU A 274 -14.51 18.94 -4.51
CA LEU A 274 -14.91 17.56 -4.24
C LEU A 274 -16.43 17.40 -4.17
N GLU A 275 -17.12 18.32 -3.52
CA GLU A 275 -18.59 18.31 -3.39
C GLU A 275 -19.33 18.49 -4.74
N ARG A 276 -18.72 19.20 -5.69
CA ARG A 276 -19.28 19.38 -7.04
C ARG A 276 -19.18 18.15 -7.94
N LEU A 277 -18.39 17.13 -7.57
CA LEU A 277 -18.33 15.90 -8.33
C LEU A 277 -19.69 15.19 -8.31
N SER A 278 -20.16 14.77 -9.45
CA SER A 278 -21.42 14.04 -9.60
C SER A 278 -21.24 12.84 -10.53
N ALA A 279 -21.87 11.73 -10.20
CA ALA A 279 -21.82 10.53 -11.01
C ALA A 279 -22.73 10.65 -12.24
N GLY A 280 -22.19 10.29 -13.43
CA GLY A 280 -22.96 10.28 -14.68
C GLY A 280 -22.08 10.02 -15.89
N GLY A 281 -22.71 9.66 -17.02
CA GLY A 281 -22.00 9.36 -18.28
C GLY A 281 -21.37 7.97 -18.35
N SER A 282 -20.61 7.73 -19.42
CA SER A 282 -19.82 6.51 -19.68
C SER A 282 -18.42 6.61 -19.03
N THR A 283 -17.56 5.60 -19.24
CA THR A 283 -16.22 5.58 -18.65
C THR A 283 -15.14 5.79 -19.71
N ALA A 284 -14.43 6.93 -19.68
CA ALA A 284 -13.28 7.28 -20.52
C ALA A 284 -11.98 7.33 -19.70
N GLY A 285 -11.65 6.22 -19.05
CA GLY A 285 -10.54 6.13 -18.10
C GLY A 285 -9.16 6.41 -18.71
N GLY A 286 -8.94 6.06 -19.99
CA GLY A 286 -7.67 6.28 -20.68
C GLY A 286 -7.31 7.76 -20.85
N GLU A 287 -8.27 8.59 -21.19
CA GLU A 287 -8.06 10.05 -21.29
C GLU A 287 -7.82 10.66 -19.89
N GLY A 288 -8.54 10.14 -18.86
CA GLY A 288 -8.41 10.59 -17.49
C GLY A 288 -7.01 10.38 -16.93
N ILE A 289 -6.43 9.21 -17.12
CA ILE A 289 -5.10 8.91 -16.57
C ILE A 289 -4.00 9.73 -17.24
N VAL A 290 -4.08 9.93 -18.55
CA VAL A 290 -3.13 10.80 -19.28
C VAL A 290 -3.21 12.23 -18.77
N LEU A 291 -4.43 12.80 -18.68
CA LEU A 291 -4.64 14.16 -18.16
C LEU A 291 -4.16 14.33 -16.72
N ALA A 292 -4.37 13.32 -15.87
CA ALA A 292 -3.89 13.34 -14.48
C ALA A 292 -2.36 13.36 -14.42
N TYR A 293 -1.69 12.52 -15.20
CA TYR A 293 -0.23 12.52 -15.26
C TYR A 293 0.35 13.80 -15.85
N GLU A 294 -0.24 14.35 -16.91
CA GLU A 294 0.17 15.64 -17.48
C GLU A 294 0.00 16.77 -16.46
N THR A 295 -1.11 16.76 -15.71
CA THR A 295 -1.36 17.73 -14.64
C THR A 295 -0.29 17.60 -13.54
N ALA A 296 0.09 16.38 -13.16
CA ALA A 296 1.13 16.12 -12.18
C ALA A 296 2.51 16.62 -12.66
N LEU A 297 2.87 16.34 -13.92
CA LEU A 297 4.14 16.77 -14.52
C LEU A 297 4.23 18.28 -14.68
N ALA A 298 3.13 18.95 -15.11
CA ALA A 298 3.09 20.41 -15.24
C ALA A 298 3.36 21.12 -13.91
N ASN A 299 3.14 20.44 -12.78
CA ASN A 299 3.33 20.96 -11.42
C ASN A 299 4.37 20.19 -10.63
N PHE A 300 5.27 19.51 -11.31
CA PHE A 300 6.28 18.63 -10.71
C PHE A 300 7.10 19.31 -9.64
N ARG A 301 7.22 18.70 -8.49
CA ARG A 301 8.01 19.15 -7.34
C ARG A 301 9.31 18.36 -7.27
N LYS A 302 10.40 18.98 -7.67
CA LYS A 302 11.74 18.37 -7.52
C LYS A 302 12.04 18.15 -6.03
N GLY A 303 12.38 16.92 -5.65
CA GLY A 303 12.60 16.53 -4.25
C GLY A 303 11.31 16.42 -3.42
N GLY A 304 10.15 16.57 -4.04
CA GLY A 304 8.85 16.34 -3.44
C GLY A 304 8.24 15.00 -3.85
N ASN A 305 7.08 14.67 -3.29
CA ASN A 305 6.27 13.53 -3.72
C ASN A 305 5.30 13.97 -4.82
N ASN A 306 5.40 13.36 -6.00
CA ASN A 306 4.52 13.60 -7.13
C ASN A 306 3.70 12.33 -7.38
N ARG A 307 2.39 12.40 -7.18
CA ARG A 307 1.55 11.20 -7.17
C ARG A 307 0.16 11.45 -7.74
N VAL A 308 -0.28 10.53 -8.58
CA VAL A 308 -1.69 10.37 -8.96
C VAL A 308 -2.32 9.37 -8.01
N ILE A 309 -3.50 9.72 -7.47
CA ILE A 309 -4.32 8.83 -6.63
C ILE A 309 -5.62 8.59 -7.41
N LEU A 310 -5.74 7.39 -7.99
CA LEU A 310 -6.91 6.98 -8.76
C LEU A 310 -7.97 6.37 -7.83
N ALA A 311 -9.18 6.90 -7.87
CA ALA A 311 -10.36 6.35 -7.20
C ALA A 311 -11.37 5.86 -8.24
N THR A 312 -11.69 4.55 -8.22
CA THR A 312 -12.57 3.88 -9.20
C THR A 312 -13.33 2.72 -8.56
N ASP A 313 -14.40 2.25 -9.19
CA ASP A 313 -15.12 1.03 -8.79
C ASP A 313 -14.58 -0.25 -9.46
N GLY A 314 -13.46 -0.13 -10.17
CA GLY A 314 -12.78 -1.24 -10.86
C GLY A 314 -13.07 -1.31 -12.36
N ASP A 315 -14.14 -0.69 -12.85
CA ASP A 315 -14.45 -0.62 -14.28
C ASP A 315 -13.62 0.49 -14.95
N PHE A 316 -12.31 0.41 -14.80
CA PHE A 316 -11.38 1.33 -15.43
C PHE A 316 -11.21 0.98 -16.91
N ASN A 317 -12.20 1.36 -17.71
CA ASN A 317 -12.16 1.14 -19.14
C ASN A 317 -11.29 2.21 -19.82
N VAL A 318 -10.15 1.79 -20.35
CA VAL A 318 -9.17 2.68 -21.01
C VAL A 318 -9.49 2.93 -22.49
N GLY A 319 -10.68 2.54 -22.96
CA GLY A 319 -11.05 2.69 -24.36
C GLY A 319 -10.30 1.71 -25.28
N PRO A 320 -9.85 2.13 -26.47
CA PRO A 320 -9.16 1.25 -27.42
C PRO A 320 -7.74 0.83 -26.98
N SER A 321 -7.20 1.40 -25.91
CA SER A 321 -5.86 1.06 -25.38
C SER A 321 -5.87 -0.31 -24.73
N SER A 322 -4.89 -1.14 -25.06
CA SER A 322 -4.71 -2.44 -24.40
C SER A 322 -4.19 -2.27 -22.97
N GLU A 323 -4.44 -3.26 -22.11
CA GLU A 323 -3.86 -3.30 -20.76
C GLU A 323 -2.33 -3.14 -20.79
N LYS A 324 -1.68 -3.75 -21.78
CA LYS A 324 -0.23 -3.63 -21.97
C LYS A 324 0.21 -2.18 -22.24
N GLU A 325 -0.56 -1.43 -23.03
CA GLU A 325 -0.26 -0.01 -23.31
C GLU A 325 -0.46 0.85 -22.07
N LEU A 326 -1.48 0.56 -21.26
CA LEU A 326 -1.70 1.24 -20.00
C LEU A 326 -0.58 0.99 -19.00
N LEU A 327 -0.13 -0.26 -18.85
CA LEU A 327 1.00 -0.61 -17.99
C LEU A 327 2.30 0.08 -18.45
N ALA A 328 2.54 0.14 -19.77
CA ALA A 328 3.69 0.84 -20.34
C ALA A 328 3.62 2.36 -20.09
N LEU A 329 2.45 2.97 -20.20
CA LEU A 329 2.20 4.37 -19.87
C LEU A 329 2.55 4.67 -18.42
N VAL A 330 2.00 3.89 -17.50
CA VAL A 330 2.24 4.03 -16.05
C VAL A 330 3.73 3.92 -15.73
N GLU A 331 4.41 2.94 -16.31
CA GLU A 331 5.85 2.76 -16.14
C GLU A 331 6.68 3.95 -16.68
N ASP A 332 6.28 4.55 -17.81
CA ASP A 332 6.95 5.73 -18.38
C ASP A 332 6.82 6.95 -17.45
N TYR A 333 5.64 7.20 -16.88
CA TYR A 333 5.45 8.29 -15.92
C TYR A 333 6.14 8.03 -14.58
N ARG A 334 6.20 6.78 -14.12
CA ARG A 334 7.00 6.38 -12.96
C ARG A 334 8.48 6.75 -13.15
N LYS A 335 9.07 6.45 -14.32
CA LYS A 335 10.45 6.82 -14.65
C LYS A 335 10.68 8.34 -14.67
N LYS A 336 9.62 9.13 -14.89
CA LYS A 336 9.63 10.59 -14.77
C LYS A 336 9.44 11.09 -13.33
N GLY A 337 9.23 10.17 -12.37
CA GLY A 337 9.07 10.48 -10.94
C GLY A 337 7.64 10.82 -10.53
N VAL A 338 6.63 10.46 -11.32
CA VAL A 338 5.21 10.56 -10.96
C VAL A 338 4.67 9.17 -10.68
N PHE A 339 4.27 8.90 -9.44
CA PHE A 339 3.79 7.61 -8.97
C PHE A 339 2.27 7.48 -9.07
N LEU A 340 1.75 6.25 -9.02
CA LEU A 340 0.32 5.96 -9.09
C LEU A 340 -0.10 5.08 -7.91
N SER A 341 -1.02 5.55 -7.07
CA SER A 341 -1.74 4.72 -6.12
C SER A 341 -3.19 4.53 -6.56
N LEU A 342 -3.74 3.35 -6.30
CA LEU A 342 -5.10 3.00 -6.66
C LEU A 342 -5.95 2.73 -5.43
N MET A 343 -7.18 3.25 -5.44
CA MET A 343 -8.20 3.01 -4.44
C MET A 343 -9.44 2.48 -5.10
N GLY A 344 -9.78 1.21 -4.80
CA GLY A 344 -11.02 0.58 -5.23
C GLY A 344 -12.16 0.93 -4.29
N PHE A 345 -13.34 1.18 -4.84
CA PHE A 345 -14.56 1.53 -4.10
C PHE A 345 -15.76 0.73 -4.60
N GLY A 346 -16.71 0.43 -3.72
CA GLY A 346 -17.98 -0.17 -4.09
C GLY A 346 -17.88 -1.63 -4.53
N ARG A 347 -18.97 -2.17 -5.06
CA ARG A 347 -19.19 -3.59 -5.34
C ARG A 347 -19.50 -3.85 -6.79
N GLY A 348 -19.25 -5.10 -7.22
CA GLY A 348 -19.80 -5.68 -8.43
C GLY A 348 -18.99 -5.52 -9.70
N ASN A 349 -17.92 -4.70 -9.69
CA ASN A 349 -17.05 -4.48 -10.85
C ASN A 349 -15.56 -4.52 -10.52
N LEU A 350 -15.19 -4.95 -9.32
CA LEU A 350 -13.80 -4.92 -8.86
C LEU A 350 -12.92 -5.83 -9.72
N LYS A 351 -11.96 -5.25 -10.44
CA LYS A 351 -10.92 -5.95 -11.21
C LYS A 351 -9.62 -5.96 -10.41
N ASP A 352 -9.65 -6.71 -9.31
CA ASP A 352 -8.65 -6.72 -8.26
C ASP A 352 -7.22 -6.88 -8.80
N SER A 353 -6.95 -7.94 -9.55
CA SER A 353 -5.62 -8.23 -10.10
C SER A 353 -5.09 -7.16 -11.09
N ARG A 354 -6.00 -6.49 -11.82
CA ARG A 354 -5.60 -5.41 -12.73
C ARG A 354 -5.21 -4.16 -11.96
N MET A 355 -5.96 -3.83 -10.91
CA MET A 355 -5.68 -2.68 -10.06
C MET A 355 -4.35 -2.85 -9.32
N GLU A 356 -4.10 -4.05 -8.79
CA GLU A 356 -2.82 -4.43 -8.20
C GLU A 356 -1.67 -4.25 -9.21
N ALA A 357 -1.77 -4.83 -10.41
CA ALA A 357 -0.72 -4.73 -11.44
C ALA A 357 -0.42 -3.27 -11.86
N LEU A 358 -1.43 -2.40 -11.90
CA LEU A 358 -1.25 -0.98 -12.20
C LEU A 358 -0.53 -0.23 -11.07
N ALA A 359 -0.89 -0.51 -9.82
CA ALA A 359 -0.23 0.08 -8.65
C ALA A 359 1.24 -0.31 -8.57
N ASP A 360 1.54 -1.61 -8.73
CA ASP A 360 2.91 -2.13 -8.75
C ASP A 360 3.76 -1.45 -9.83
N LYS A 361 3.24 -1.34 -11.06
CA LYS A 361 3.94 -0.66 -12.16
C LYS A 361 4.12 0.84 -11.92
N GLY A 362 3.25 1.42 -11.11
CA GLY A 362 3.25 2.84 -10.75
C GLY A 362 4.07 3.21 -9.52
N ASN A 363 4.79 2.29 -8.88
CA ASN A 363 5.42 2.49 -7.56
C ASN A 363 4.44 3.10 -6.54
N GLY A 364 3.25 2.56 -6.50
CA GLY A 364 2.21 2.95 -5.57
C GLY A 364 1.61 1.74 -4.88
N ASN A 365 0.55 1.94 -4.14
CA ASN A 365 -0.15 0.89 -3.42
C ASN A 365 -1.57 0.73 -3.96
N TYR A 366 -2.05 -0.49 -3.97
CA TYR A 366 -3.45 -0.80 -4.19
C TYR A 366 -4.16 -1.01 -2.86
N SER A 367 -5.27 -0.34 -2.69
CA SER A 367 -6.12 -0.47 -1.50
C SER A 367 -7.59 -0.52 -1.90
N TYR A 368 -8.40 -1.25 -1.15
CA TYR A 368 -9.85 -1.26 -1.29
C TYR A 368 -10.49 -0.53 -0.11
N VAL A 369 -11.34 0.45 -0.39
CA VAL A 369 -11.96 1.32 0.62
C VAL A 369 -13.44 0.93 0.76
N ASP A 370 -13.75 0.14 1.76
CA ASP A 370 -15.13 -0.29 2.08
C ASP A 370 -15.82 0.65 3.07
N THR A 371 -15.05 1.40 3.85
CA THR A 371 -15.54 2.27 4.93
C THR A 371 -14.76 3.57 5.04
N LEU A 372 -15.35 4.58 5.69
CA LEU A 372 -14.65 5.83 6.01
C LEU A 372 -13.50 5.62 7.02
N ALA A 373 -13.60 4.59 7.88
CA ALA A 373 -12.51 4.21 8.80
C ALA A 373 -11.29 3.70 8.02
N GLU A 374 -11.52 2.90 6.98
CA GLU A 374 -10.47 2.45 6.06
C GLU A 374 -9.84 3.63 5.30
N ALA A 375 -10.66 4.54 4.79
CA ALA A 375 -10.17 5.76 4.14
C ALA A 375 -9.27 6.59 5.09
N ARG A 376 -9.66 6.74 6.37
CA ARG A 376 -8.85 7.42 7.39
C ARG A 376 -7.52 6.72 7.62
N ARG A 377 -7.53 5.39 7.74
CA ARG A 377 -6.31 4.60 7.89
C ARG A 377 -5.31 4.89 6.76
N LEU A 378 -5.77 4.77 5.52
CA LEU A 378 -4.93 4.91 4.33
C LEU A 378 -4.46 6.36 4.08
N LEU A 379 -5.38 7.32 4.20
CA LEU A 379 -5.17 8.69 3.74
C LEU A 379 -4.71 9.66 4.84
N VAL A 380 -4.81 9.26 6.11
CA VAL A 380 -4.42 10.10 7.25
C VAL A 380 -3.32 9.44 8.07
N GLU A 381 -3.53 8.18 8.51
CA GLU A 381 -2.62 7.51 9.43
C GLU A 381 -1.36 6.98 8.73
N GLU A 382 -1.52 6.42 7.52
CA GLU A 382 -0.43 5.84 6.72
C GLU A 382 0.12 6.78 5.64
N MET A 383 -0.27 8.05 5.66
CA MET A 383 0.16 9.05 4.69
C MET A 383 1.70 9.17 4.62
N GLY A 384 2.38 9.10 5.75
CA GLY A 384 3.86 9.14 5.79
C GLY A 384 4.49 8.03 4.97
N ALA A 385 3.94 6.82 5.07
CA ALA A 385 4.38 5.66 4.30
C ALA A 385 4.17 5.84 2.79
N THR A 386 3.11 6.53 2.41
CA THR A 386 2.79 6.81 1.00
C THR A 386 3.59 7.98 0.43
N LEU A 387 3.87 9.03 1.24
CA LEU A 387 4.44 10.28 0.76
C LEU A 387 5.99 10.34 0.80
N LEU A 388 6.67 9.51 1.55
CA LEU A 388 8.13 9.56 1.63
C LEU A 388 8.73 8.16 1.53
N THR A 389 9.27 7.83 0.39
CA THR A 389 10.07 6.61 0.22
C THR A 389 11.36 6.70 1.04
N VAL A 390 11.61 5.72 1.89
CA VAL A 390 12.81 5.58 2.73
C VAL A 390 13.78 4.58 2.11
N ALA A 391 13.24 3.51 1.50
CA ALA A 391 14.00 2.49 0.80
C ALA A 391 13.28 2.10 -0.49
N LYS A 392 14.01 2.01 -1.61
CA LYS A 392 13.54 1.56 -2.92
C LYS A 392 14.03 0.14 -3.20
N ASP A 393 13.33 -0.57 -4.08
CA ASP A 393 13.71 -1.90 -4.57
C ASP A 393 14.07 -2.87 -3.43
N VAL A 394 13.21 -2.91 -2.40
CA VAL A 394 13.47 -3.69 -1.19
C VAL A 394 13.18 -5.16 -1.45
N LYS A 395 14.25 -5.96 -1.44
CA LYS A 395 14.22 -7.40 -1.62
C LYS A 395 14.62 -8.10 -0.34
N LEU A 396 13.86 -9.12 0.03
CA LEU A 396 14.15 -9.97 1.16
C LEU A 396 14.63 -11.32 0.65
N GLN A 397 15.69 -11.83 1.28
CA GLN A 397 16.13 -13.19 1.08
C GLN A 397 16.39 -13.84 2.45
N VAL A 398 15.65 -14.88 2.74
CA VAL A 398 15.89 -15.75 3.89
C VAL A 398 16.74 -16.91 3.43
N GLU A 399 17.87 -17.14 4.13
CA GLU A 399 18.69 -18.34 3.98
C GLU A 399 18.56 -19.18 5.23
N PHE A 400 17.93 -20.34 5.11
CA PHE A 400 17.76 -21.30 6.20
C PHE A 400 18.97 -22.18 6.38
N ASP A 401 19.39 -22.45 7.64
CA ASP A 401 20.44 -23.40 7.95
C ASP A 401 19.88 -24.85 7.90
N PRO A 402 20.32 -25.69 6.95
CA PRO A 402 19.83 -27.06 6.85
C PRO A 402 20.13 -27.95 8.07
N LYS A 403 21.03 -27.53 8.95
CA LYS A 403 21.30 -28.22 10.22
C LYS A 403 20.27 -27.93 11.29
N ALA A 404 19.50 -26.86 11.13
CA ALA A 404 18.47 -26.41 12.06
C ALA A 404 17.06 -26.60 11.51
N VAL A 405 16.90 -26.45 10.19
CA VAL A 405 15.63 -26.44 9.47
C VAL A 405 15.63 -27.57 8.45
N ARG A 406 14.71 -28.52 8.61
CA ARG A 406 14.50 -29.60 7.64
C ARG A 406 13.76 -29.10 6.41
N SER A 407 12.64 -28.42 6.64
CA SER A 407 11.85 -27.83 5.58
C SER A 407 11.20 -26.53 6.04
N TRP A 408 10.83 -25.68 5.09
CA TRP A 408 10.22 -24.39 5.34
C TRP A 408 9.17 -24.05 4.28
N ARG A 409 8.22 -23.20 4.64
CA ARG A 409 7.18 -22.67 3.75
C ARG A 409 6.92 -21.20 4.06
N LEU A 410 6.96 -20.33 3.07
CA LEU A 410 6.49 -18.95 3.20
C LEU A 410 4.95 -18.94 3.18
N VAL A 411 4.33 -18.26 4.13
CA VAL A 411 2.87 -18.17 4.28
C VAL A 411 2.37 -16.90 3.58
N GLY A 412 1.65 -17.07 2.47
CA GLY A 412 1.29 -15.95 1.60
C GLY A 412 2.42 -15.54 0.66
N TYR A 413 2.36 -14.33 0.09
CA TYR A 413 3.35 -13.78 -0.84
C TYR A 413 3.49 -14.55 -2.16
N GLU A 414 2.51 -15.33 -2.55
CA GLU A 414 2.56 -16.17 -3.74
C GLU A 414 2.78 -15.36 -5.03
N ASN A 415 2.31 -14.11 -5.07
CA ASN A 415 2.48 -13.17 -6.20
C ASN A 415 3.69 -12.24 -6.06
N ARG A 416 4.47 -12.35 -4.96
CA ARG A 416 5.64 -11.50 -4.66
C ARG A 416 6.96 -12.25 -4.66
N LEU A 417 6.95 -13.55 -5.04
CA LEU A 417 8.15 -14.37 -5.10
C LEU A 417 9.11 -13.88 -6.19
N LEU A 418 10.40 -13.94 -5.89
CA LEU A 418 11.50 -13.63 -6.79
C LEU A 418 12.41 -14.86 -6.94
N ALA A 419 13.10 -14.99 -8.05
CA ALA A 419 14.16 -15.96 -8.19
C ALA A 419 15.35 -15.60 -7.29
N ALA A 420 16.11 -16.59 -6.83
CA ALA A 420 17.24 -16.35 -5.93
C ALA A 420 18.30 -15.43 -6.55
N GLU A 421 18.54 -15.54 -7.86
CA GLU A 421 19.43 -14.70 -8.65
C GLU A 421 18.95 -13.23 -8.75
N ASP A 422 17.64 -12.99 -8.74
CA ASP A 422 17.05 -11.64 -8.79
C ASP A 422 17.38 -10.82 -7.53
N PHE A 423 17.77 -11.46 -6.44
CA PHE A 423 18.16 -10.77 -5.21
C PHE A 423 19.35 -9.84 -5.41
N ALA A 424 20.35 -10.27 -6.17
CA ALA A 424 21.56 -9.50 -6.44
C ALA A 424 21.44 -8.54 -7.65
N ASP A 425 20.38 -8.67 -8.43
CA ASP A 425 20.16 -7.90 -9.65
C ASP A 425 19.53 -6.53 -9.33
N ASP A 426 20.32 -5.45 -9.45
CA ASP A 426 19.86 -4.06 -9.23
C ASP A 426 18.94 -3.54 -10.35
N THR A 427 18.77 -4.28 -11.45
CA THR A 427 17.83 -3.91 -12.53
C THR A 427 16.42 -4.43 -12.30
N LYS A 428 16.28 -5.40 -11.40
CA LYS A 428 14.98 -5.97 -11.02
C LYS A 428 14.27 -5.06 -10.04
N ASP A 429 13.11 -4.62 -10.44
CA ASP A 429 12.18 -3.83 -9.64
C ASP A 429 11.66 -4.64 -8.45
N ALA A 430 11.48 -4.00 -7.30
CA ALA A 430 10.93 -4.58 -6.09
C ALA A 430 10.19 -3.51 -5.29
N GLY A 431 9.58 -3.89 -4.16
CA GLY A 431 8.71 -2.99 -3.42
C GLY A 431 9.40 -1.76 -2.83
N GLU A 432 8.62 -0.71 -2.68
CA GLU A 432 9.02 0.53 -2.03
C GLU A 432 8.59 0.52 -0.55
N MET A 433 9.48 0.94 0.35
CA MET A 433 9.11 1.14 1.75
C MET A 433 9.17 2.61 2.12
N GLY A 434 8.03 3.18 2.47
CA GLY A 434 7.90 4.57 2.91
C GLY A 434 8.23 4.78 4.39
N ALA A 435 8.13 6.02 4.88
CA ALA A 435 8.44 6.39 6.25
C ALA A 435 7.47 5.74 7.26
N GLY A 436 8.01 4.98 8.21
CA GLY A 436 7.23 4.24 9.20
C GLY A 436 6.54 2.98 8.67
N HIS A 437 6.76 2.62 7.40
CA HIS A 437 6.17 1.43 6.77
C HIS A 437 6.65 0.16 7.47
N ARG A 438 5.75 -0.84 7.53
CA ARG A 438 5.99 -2.14 8.15
C ARG A 438 5.64 -3.24 7.17
N VAL A 439 6.46 -4.29 7.16
CA VAL A 439 6.22 -5.52 6.40
C VAL A 439 6.42 -6.70 7.32
N THR A 440 5.48 -7.64 7.34
CA THR A 440 5.53 -8.83 8.17
C THR A 440 5.43 -10.06 7.28
N ALA A 441 6.45 -10.92 7.33
CA ALA A 441 6.45 -12.23 6.66
C ALA A 441 6.44 -13.36 7.69
N LEU A 442 5.71 -14.42 7.39
CA LEU A 442 5.58 -15.58 8.23
C LEU A 442 6.10 -16.84 7.51
N TYR A 443 6.91 -17.63 8.21
CA TYR A 443 7.37 -18.93 7.74
C TYR A 443 6.94 -20.05 8.68
N GLU A 444 6.33 -21.08 8.12
CA GLU A 444 6.25 -22.38 8.80
C GLU A 444 7.55 -23.14 8.61
N ILE A 445 8.10 -23.64 9.71
CA ILE A 445 9.39 -24.33 9.74
C ILE A 445 9.20 -25.70 10.37
N GLU A 446 9.69 -26.74 9.71
CA GLU A 446 9.91 -28.05 10.33
C GLU A 446 11.35 -28.10 10.86
N PRO A 447 11.54 -28.16 12.19
CA PRO A 447 12.87 -28.29 12.76
C PRO A 447 13.58 -29.58 12.33
N GLU A 448 14.90 -29.55 12.18
CA GLU A 448 15.67 -30.76 11.98
C GLU A 448 15.61 -31.63 13.25
N PRO A 449 15.34 -32.96 13.16
CA PRO A 449 15.24 -33.83 14.32
C PRO A 449 16.51 -33.83 15.15
N GLY A 450 16.36 -33.59 16.48
CA GLY A 450 17.47 -33.52 17.42
C GLY A 450 18.28 -32.24 17.40
N ALA A 451 17.99 -31.32 16.51
CA ALA A 451 18.57 -29.97 16.58
C ALA A 451 18.01 -29.22 17.78
N SER A 452 18.88 -28.53 18.51
CA SER A 452 18.50 -27.54 19.51
C SER A 452 18.96 -26.16 19.02
N PRO A 453 18.35 -25.65 17.95
CA PRO A 453 18.89 -24.50 17.26
C PRO A 453 18.51 -23.21 17.97
N ARG A 454 19.51 -22.37 18.22
CA ARG A 454 19.27 -20.93 18.43
C ARG A 454 19.28 -20.18 17.09
N SER A 455 20.01 -20.67 16.09
CA SER A 455 20.08 -20.02 14.77
C SER A 455 19.31 -20.85 13.74
N LEU A 456 18.31 -20.24 13.12
CA LEU A 456 17.54 -20.83 12.02
C LEU A 456 18.11 -20.46 10.64
N GLY A 457 19.02 -19.46 10.60
CA GLY A 457 19.57 -18.92 9.37
C GLY A 457 19.79 -17.40 9.43
N VAL A 458 19.75 -16.75 8.27
CA VAL A 458 19.97 -15.31 8.11
C VAL A 458 18.91 -14.70 7.20
N LEU A 459 18.37 -13.55 7.60
CA LEU A 459 17.61 -12.66 6.72
C LEU A 459 18.57 -11.65 6.11
N ARG A 460 18.58 -11.56 4.79
CA ARG A 460 19.22 -10.50 4.03
C ARG A 460 18.18 -9.55 3.47
N VAL A 461 18.40 -8.26 3.63
CA VAL A 461 17.56 -7.20 3.07
C VAL A 461 18.42 -6.33 2.16
N ARG A 462 18.14 -6.37 0.86
CA ARG A 462 18.78 -5.54 -0.13
C ARG A 462 17.84 -4.38 -0.49
N TYR A 463 18.37 -3.18 -0.54
CA TYR A 463 17.57 -1.98 -0.80
C TYR A 463 18.43 -0.89 -1.43
N LYS A 464 17.80 0.04 -2.13
CA LYS A 464 18.44 1.30 -2.58
C LYS A 464 17.96 2.45 -1.71
N LYS A 465 18.84 3.40 -1.44
CA LYS A 465 18.40 4.68 -0.88
C LYS A 465 17.68 5.50 -1.97
N PRO A 466 16.74 6.40 -1.61
CA PRO A 466 15.92 7.11 -2.60
C PRO A 466 16.70 7.83 -3.70
N ALA A 467 17.90 8.37 -3.38
CA ALA A 467 18.76 9.11 -4.32
C ALA A 467 19.85 8.24 -4.97
N GLU A 468 19.96 6.95 -4.61
CA GLU A 468 21.04 6.07 -5.08
C GLU A 468 20.48 4.98 -6.00
N GLU A 469 21.25 4.59 -7.00
CA GLU A 469 20.93 3.47 -7.89
C GLU A 469 21.63 2.17 -7.46
N GLN A 470 22.70 2.28 -6.67
CA GLN A 470 23.39 1.13 -6.10
C GLN A 470 22.69 0.67 -4.82
N SER A 471 22.44 -0.63 -4.73
CA SER A 471 21.85 -1.21 -3.53
C SER A 471 22.84 -1.37 -2.38
N ALA A 472 22.32 -1.32 -1.17
CA ALA A 472 22.99 -1.68 0.08
C ALA A 472 22.40 -2.97 0.64
N LEU A 473 23.14 -3.68 1.50
CA LEU A 473 22.76 -4.92 2.14
C LEU A 473 22.72 -4.75 3.65
N LEU A 474 21.68 -5.27 4.27
CA LEU A 474 21.57 -5.49 5.71
C LEU A 474 21.39 -6.98 5.97
N GLU A 475 21.98 -7.48 7.06
CA GLU A 475 21.84 -8.87 7.49
C GLU A 475 21.36 -8.92 8.94
N PHE A 476 20.42 -9.84 9.19
CA PHE A 476 19.82 -10.05 10.51
C PHE A 476 19.81 -11.55 10.81
N PRO A 477 20.32 -11.99 11.98
CA PRO A 477 20.26 -13.40 12.37
C PRO A 477 18.81 -13.81 12.63
N LEU A 478 18.41 -14.98 12.17
CA LEU A 478 17.13 -15.59 12.49
C LEU A 478 17.31 -16.50 13.71
N LEU A 479 16.84 -16.02 14.88
CA LEU A 479 17.02 -16.73 16.14
C LEU A 479 15.70 -17.30 16.64
N ASP A 480 15.71 -18.57 17.02
CA ASP A 480 14.66 -19.18 17.82
C ASP A 480 15.10 -19.21 19.29
N GLU A 481 14.47 -18.40 20.10
CA GLU A 481 14.75 -18.35 21.55
C GLU A 481 14.10 -19.49 22.34
N GLY A 482 13.46 -20.45 21.65
CA GLY A 482 12.78 -21.58 22.26
C GLY A 482 11.48 -21.20 22.98
N ARG A 483 10.88 -20.07 22.65
CA ARG A 483 9.63 -19.62 23.28
C ARG A 483 8.52 -20.64 23.03
N GLY A 484 7.73 -20.93 24.08
CA GLY A 484 6.46 -21.62 23.96
C GLY A 484 5.36 -20.69 23.45
N ALA A 485 4.21 -21.23 23.08
CA ALA A 485 3.07 -20.47 22.57
C ALA A 485 2.58 -19.40 23.58
N ASP A 486 2.58 -19.72 24.88
CA ASP A 486 2.16 -18.79 25.94
C ASP A 486 3.11 -17.59 26.09
N GLY A 487 4.40 -17.79 25.83
CA GLY A 487 5.44 -16.78 25.90
C GLY A 487 5.58 -15.92 24.64
N ALA A 488 4.79 -16.19 23.60
CA ALA A 488 4.81 -15.40 22.37
C ALA A 488 4.16 -14.02 22.58
N SER A 489 4.70 -13.01 21.88
CA SER A 489 4.22 -11.64 21.98
C SER A 489 2.78 -11.48 21.48
N ALA A 490 2.13 -10.39 21.89
CA ALA A 490 0.80 -10.03 21.37
C ALA A 490 0.80 -9.83 19.84
N ASP A 491 1.90 -9.29 19.31
CA ASP A 491 2.06 -9.05 17.87
C ASP A 491 2.23 -10.36 17.10
N TRP A 492 3.04 -11.27 17.61
CA TRP A 492 3.17 -12.61 17.03
C TRP A 492 1.83 -13.37 17.04
N LYS A 493 1.07 -13.29 18.16
CA LYS A 493 -0.26 -13.91 18.27
C LYS A 493 -1.25 -13.30 17.28
N LEU A 494 -1.21 -11.98 17.08
CA LEU A 494 -2.05 -11.31 16.10
C LEU A 494 -1.71 -11.73 14.66
N ALA A 495 -0.42 -11.74 14.31
CA ALA A 495 0.03 -12.18 12.99
C ALA A 495 -0.35 -13.65 12.72
N SER A 496 -0.20 -14.50 13.74
CA SER A 496 -0.65 -15.90 13.70
C SER A 496 -2.17 -16.02 13.51
N ALA A 497 -2.96 -15.19 14.21
CA ALA A 497 -4.41 -15.18 14.06
C ALA A 497 -4.84 -14.75 12.66
N ALA A 498 -4.22 -13.70 12.10
CA ALA A 498 -4.51 -13.22 10.76
C ALA A 498 -4.15 -14.27 9.68
N ALA A 499 -2.99 -14.92 9.82
CA ALA A 499 -2.59 -16.01 8.93
C ALA A 499 -3.54 -17.22 9.04
N ALA A 500 -3.85 -17.67 10.26
CA ALA A 500 -4.78 -18.77 10.48
C ALA A 500 -6.17 -18.46 9.92
N TYR A 501 -6.63 -17.19 10.04
CA TYR A 501 -7.90 -16.75 9.45
C TYR A 501 -7.90 -16.90 7.93
N GLY A 502 -6.84 -16.45 7.27
CA GLY A 502 -6.68 -16.62 5.83
C GLY A 502 -6.63 -18.10 5.42
N LEU A 503 -5.88 -18.94 6.14
CA LEU A 503 -5.83 -20.39 5.89
C LEU A 503 -7.22 -21.05 6.01
N VAL A 504 -8.03 -20.65 7.00
CA VAL A 504 -9.41 -21.14 7.21
C VAL A 504 -10.35 -20.67 6.11
N LEU A 505 -10.26 -19.41 5.69
CA LEU A 505 -11.10 -18.84 4.62
C LEU A 505 -10.79 -19.44 3.25
N ARG A 506 -9.51 -19.68 2.95
CA ARG A 506 -9.06 -20.35 1.71
C ARG A 506 -9.41 -21.85 1.68
N ASP A 507 -9.78 -22.44 2.82
CA ASP A 507 -9.78 -23.89 3.01
C ASP A 507 -8.45 -24.54 2.64
N SER A 508 -7.37 -23.88 3.03
CA SER A 508 -5.99 -24.24 2.69
C SER A 508 -5.66 -25.68 3.09
N LYS A 509 -4.92 -26.39 2.22
CA LYS A 509 -4.38 -27.72 2.57
C LYS A 509 -3.35 -27.67 3.71
N HIS A 510 -2.81 -26.49 3.98
CA HIS A 510 -1.82 -26.26 5.04
C HIS A 510 -2.45 -25.72 6.34
N LYS A 511 -3.78 -25.61 6.41
CA LYS A 511 -4.48 -25.08 7.60
C LYS A 511 -4.29 -25.95 8.85
N GLY A 512 -3.84 -27.20 8.73
CA GLY A 512 -3.71 -28.13 9.84
C GLY A 512 -4.99 -28.18 10.68
N ARG A 513 -4.87 -27.92 11.99
CA ARG A 513 -6.00 -27.84 12.93
C ARG A 513 -6.62 -26.45 13.06
N ALA A 514 -6.28 -25.50 12.18
CA ALA A 514 -6.87 -24.16 12.22
C ALA A 514 -8.37 -24.23 11.95
N ASP A 515 -9.12 -23.57 12.81
CA ASP A 515 -10.53 -23.28 12.70
C ASP A 515 -10.83 -21.88 13.26
N PHE A 516 -12.06 -21.42 13.13
CA PHE A 516 -12.44 -20.11 13.67
C PHE A 516 -12.29 -20.02 15.20
N GLY A 517 -12.37 -21.13 15.92
CA GLY A 517 -12.16 -21.18 17.37
C GLY A 517 -10.73 -20.84 17.76
N LEU A 518 -9.75 -21.45 17.07
CA LEU A 518 -8.33 -21.14 17.23
C LEU A 518 -8.03 -19.69 16.87
N VAL A 519 -8.56 -19.21 15.74
CA VAL A 519 -8.37 -17.80 15.30
C VAL A 519 -8.91 -16.84 16.35
N LEU A 520 -10.11 -17.06 16.88
CA LEU A 520 -10.73 -16.25 17.93
C LEU A 520 -9.92 -16.24 19.22
N SER A 521 -9.38 -17.40 19.65
CA SER A 521 -8.55 -17.47 20.85
C SER A 521 -7.31 -16.56 20.71
N LEU A 522 -6.57 -16.71 19.62
CA LEU A 522 -5.36 -15.92 19.35
C LEU A 522 -5.66 -14.43 19.21
N ALA A 523 -6.73 -14.08 18.46
CA ALA A 523 -7.13 -12.68 18.26
C ALA A 523 -7.56 -12.01 19.57
N LYS A 524 -8.32 -12.71 20.43
CA LYS A 524 -8.74 -12.21 21.74
C LYS A 524 -7.55 -12.05 22.71
N GLU A 525 -6.61 -12.98 22.72
CA GLU A 525 -5.39 -12.88 23.51
C GLU A 525 -4.54 -11.68 23.07
N ALA A 526 -4.36 -11.50 21.75
CA ALA A 526 -3.63 -10.37 21.19
C ALA A 526 -4.31 -9.02 21.51
N ALA A 527 -5.64 -8.94 21.35
CA ALA A 527 -6.41 -7.73 21.65
C ALA A 527 -6.41 -7.40 23.16
N LYS A 528 -6.44 -8.42 24.04
CA LYS A 528 -6.35 -8.23 25.49
C LYS A 528 -4.98 -7.70 25.93
N ALA A 529 -3.91 -8.24 25.34
CA ALA A 529 -2.54 -7.88 25.72
C ALA A 529 -2.13 -6.50 25.17
N ALA A 530 -2.61 -6.11 23.98
CA ALA A 530 -2.35 -4.82 23.35
C ALA A 530 -3.63 -4.30 22.65
N PRO A 531 -4.55 -3.65 23.39
CA PRO A 531 -5.83 -3.20 22.85
C PRO A 531 -5.65 -2.13 21.76
N SER A 532 -6.40 -2.27 20.67
CA SER A 532 -6.61 -1.23 19.64
C SER A 532 -7.94 -1.47 18.92
N ASP A 533 -8.49 -0.43 18.31
CA ASP A 533 -9.75 -0.53 17.59
C ASP A 533 -9.69 -1.57 16.47
N ARG A 534 -8.57 -1.65 15.73
CA ARG A 534 -8.36 -2.63 14.66
C ARG A 534 -8.31 -4.08 15.18
N ARG A 535 -7.67 -4.32 16.33
CA ARG A 535 -7.62 -5.66 16.94
C ARG A 535 -9.00 -6.09 17.44
N LEU A 536 -9.78 -5.16 18.00
CA LEU A 536 -11.15 -5.42 18.44
C LEU A 536 -12.09 -5.63 17.25
N GLU A 537 -11.96 -4.85 16.19
CA GLU A 537 -12.68 -5.01 14.93
C GLU A 537 -12.42 -6.38 14.33
N PHE A 538 -11.17 -6.83 14.30
CA PHE A 538 -10.79 -8.15 13.80
C PHE A 538 -11.45 -9.29 14.60
N VAL A 539 -11.48 -9.19 15.92
CA VAL A 539 -12.23 -10.18 16.75
C VAL A 539 -13.69 -10.25 16.32
N GLY A 540 -14.36 -9.10 16.17
CA GLY A 540 -15.75 -9.05 15.71
C GLY A 540 -15.93 -9.57 14.27
N LEU A 541 -14.97 -9.34 13.39
CA LEU A 541 -14.98 -9.87 12.02
C LEU A 541 -14.92 -11.39 12.01
N VAL A 542 -14.01 -11.99 12.79
CA VAL A 542 -13.87 -13.45 12.91
C VAL A 542 -15.12 -14.08 13.54
N GLU A 543 -15.73 -13.44 14.56
CA GLU A 543 -16.99 -13.90 15.17
C GLU A 543 -18.14 -13.96 14.15
N LYS A 544 -18.28 -12.93 13.31
CA LYS A 544 -19.26 -12.89 12.22
C LYS A 544 -18.98 -13.98 11.17
N ALA A 545 -17.73 -14.11 10.72
CA ALA A 545 -17.34 -15.14 9.74
C ALA A 545 -17.60 -16.56 10.27
N ALA A 546 -17.33 -16.82 11.56
CA ALA A 546 -17.61 -18.09 12.20
C ALA A 546 -19.12 -18.42 12.21
N ALA A 547 -19.97 -17.41 12.35
CA ALA A 547 -21.43 -17.59 12.32
C ALA A 547 -21.95 -17.92 10.90
N LEU A 548 -21.27 -17.47 9.86
CA LEU A 548 -21.64 -17.73 8.45
C LEU A 548 -21.26 -19.16 7.99
N LYS A 549 -20.31 -19.82 8.62
CA LYS A 549 -19.88 -21.19 8.27
C LYS A 549 -20.77 -22.27 8.93
N ARG A 550 -21.67 -21.89 9.85
CA ARG A 550 -22.62 -22.80 10.51
C ARG A 550 -23.82 -23.03 9.60
#